data_7bee224c452fc80523ee9676304d57aa
#
_entry.id   7bee224c452fc80523ee9676304d57aa
#
_cell.length_a   1.000
_cell.length_b   1.000
_cell.length_c   1.000
_cell.angle_alpha   90.00
_cell.angle_beta   90.00
_cell.angle_gamma   90.00
#
_symmetry.space_group_name_H-M   'P 1'
#
loop_
_entity.id
_entity.type
_entity.pdbx_description
1 polymer ?
#
loop_
_entity_poly.entity_id
_entity_poly.type
_entity_poly.pdbx_seq_one_letter_code
_entity_poly.pdbx_strand_id
1 'polypeptide(L)'
;MSEWILEMKNISKAFPGTQALSAVNFELKPGEIHALIGENGAGKSTLMNILVGIHRMDEGEIIFNGKKIENLHPYEALSKGIGIVPQEINLIPEVSVAENIFLGKEIKKKNGFVDWKETERQAVELLARLDVNIDVHQKLGDLSAAFQQLVSIARLLASGSNVLIMDEPTAALTMSETHSLFKSMRNLRVEGKSIIFISHHLEEVVEICDRVTIMRDSRVVHKADIGDITIEDMIFYMANRRIEKNVKVVEKINSNVYFEIKNLSRAKEFKDISFQVRKGEILGIAGLVGSGRTELVRCIFGLTKKDSGKIFLEGKEIDINAPYIAIENGMGYIPEERRKYGIFPNLSVSENMMMPSFDQHSTAGLIKLNSLDQQCSHYVEELKIKTSSNAVLIKNLSGGNQQKVIISRWMAKGIKLLILDEPTRGIDVNAKGEIHRLIKTMAKSGVTVIVVSSELEEVINLSDRIMVMFEGNCKGFVDDLQGLMQEDILRIALQ
;
A
#
# COMPACT_ATOMS: atom_id res chain seq x y z
N MET A 1 2.35 -15.56 37.94
CA MET A 1 1.80 -14.57 36.98
C MET A 1 1.69 -15.27 35.64
N SER A 2 0.66 -15.03 34.86
CA SER A 2 0.56 -15.59 33.49
C SER A 2 1.78 -15.16 32.68
N GLU A 3 2.34 -16.05 31.85
CA GLU A 3 3.42 -15.74 30.92
C GLU A 3 2.95 -14.71 29.87
N TRP A 4 1.64 -14.63 29.65
CA TRP A 4 0.99 -13.84 28.62
C TRP A 4 0.20 -12.67 29.19
N ILE A 5 0.34 -11.48 28.61
CA ILE A 5 -0.52 -10.32 28.91
C ILE A 5 -1.87 -10.47 28.23
N LEU A 6 -1.88 -11.10 27.03
CA LEU A 6 -3.06 -11.36 26.21
C LEU A 6 -3.03 -12.79 25.67
N GLU A 7 -4.14 -13.49 25.78
CA GLU A 7 -4.38 -14.79 25.14
C GLU A 7 -5.76 -14.74 24.44
N MET A 8 -5.80 -15.08 23.19
CA MET A 8 -7.02 -15.31 22.41
C MET A 8 -7.03 -16.79 22.01
N LYS A 9 -8.05 -17.53 22.47
CA LYS A 9 -8.12 -18.99 22.32
C LYS A 9 -9.33 -19.40 21.48
N ASN A 10 -9.07 -20.16 20.41
CA ASN A 10 -10.07 -20.74 19.51
C ASN A 10 -11.06 -19.70 18.96
N ILE A 11 -10.59 -18.51 18.62
CA ILE A 11 -11.43 -17.44 18.12
C ILE A 11 -11.97 -17.79 16.74
N SER A 12 -13.29 -17.84 16.61
CA SER A 12 -13.99 -18.05 15.35
C SER A 12 -14.93 -16.89 15.04
N LYS A 13 -15.03 -16.53 13.76
CA LYS A 13 -15.92 -15.47 13.28
C LYS A 13 -16.34 -15.73 11.84
N ALA A 14 -17.66 -15.73 11.61
CA ALA A 14 -18.24 -15.77 10.28
C ALA A 14 -19.00 -14.47 9.97
N PHE A 15 -18.93 -14.04 8.72
CA PHE A 15 -19.79 -13.03 8.14
C PHE A 15 -20.64 -13.68 7.04
N PRO A 16 -21.75 -13.07 6.60
CA PRO A 16 -22.58 -13.65 5.54
C PRO A 16 -21.75 -14.02 4.30
N GLY A 17 -21.65 -15.33 4.02
CA GLY A 17 -20.92 -15.88 2.88
C GLY A 17 -19.40 -16.07 3.08
N THR A 18 -18.82 -15.74 4.25
CA THR A 18 -17.35 -15.83 4.44
C THR A 18 -16.98 -16.18 5.86
N GLN A 19 -16.15 -17.23 6.03
CA GLN A 19 -15.50 -17.55 7.31
C GLN A 19 -14.26 -16.66 7.45
N ALA A 20 -14.30 -15.69 8.36
CA ALA A 20 -13.21 -14.74 8.57
C ALA A 20 -12.14 -15.25 9.53
N LEU A 21 -12.51 -16.03 10.55
CA LEU A 21 -11.61 -16.66 11.51
C LEU A 21 -12.12 -18.07 11.85
N SER A 22 -11.21 -19.04 11.93
CA SER A 22 -11.51 -20.43 12.24
C SER A 22 -10.55 -20.96 13.32
N ALA A 23 -11.01 -21.02 14.58
CA ALA A 23 -10.27 -21.50 15.75
C ALA A 23 -8.87 -20.86 15.89
N VAL A 24 -8.78 -19.55 15.75
CA VAL A 24 -7.52 -18.79 15.80
C VAL A 24 -7.02 -18.66 17.25
N ASN A 25 -5.74 -18.97 17.47
CA ASN A 25 -5.05 -18.78 18.74
C ASN A 25 -3.95 -17.73 18.59
N PHE A 26 -3.95 -16.72 19.46
CA PHE A 26 -2.96 -15.63 19.45
C PHE A 26 -2.54 -15.30 20.88
N GLU A 27 -1.25 -15.15 21.13
CA GLU A 27 -0.71 -14.82 22.45
C GLU A 27 0.31 -13.68 22.34
N LEU A 28 0.34 -12.79 23.36
CA LEU A 28 1.26 -11.66 23.46
C LEU A 28 1.90 -11.65 24.84
N LYS A 29 3.23 -11.49 24.89
CA LYS A 29 3.99 -11.34 26.15
C LYS A 29 4.00 -9.89 26.63
N PRO A 30 4.17 -9.64 27.93
CA PRO A 30 4.43 -8.29 28.43
C PRO A 30 5.71 -7.71 27.83
N GLY A 31 5.66 -6.47 27.33
CA GLY A 31 6.83 -5.78 26.75
C GLY A 31 7.35 -6.40 25.46
N GLU A 32 6.53 -7.13 24.72
CA GLU A 32 6.85 -7.74 23.42
C GLU A 32 6.36 -6.88 22.26
N ILE A 33 7.11 -6.82 21.18
CA ILE A 33 6.64 -6.37 19.87
C ILE A 33 6.38 -7.63 19.05
N HIS A 34 5.11 -7.96 18.85
CA HIS A 34 4.67 -9.19 18.18
C HIS A 34 4.09 -8.89 16.81
N ALA A 35 4.67 -9.45 15.76
CA ALA A 35 4.15 -9.31 14.41
C ALA A 35 2.93 -10.22 14.17
N LEU A 36 1.88 -9.66 13.58
CA LEU A 36 0.77 -10.44 13.02
C LEU A 36 0.75 -10.24 11.51
N ILE A 37 1.22 -11.24 10.77
CA ILE A 37 1.37 -11.19 9.32
C ILE A 37 0.46 -12.19 8.61
N GLY A 38 0.24 -11.97 7.33
CA GLY A 38 -0.60 -12.81 6.48
C GLY A 38 -1.14 -12.01 5.30
N GLU A 39 -1.67 -12.70 4.30
CA GLU A 39 -2.27 -12.05 3.14
C GLU A 39 -3.51 -11.22 3.49
N ASN A 40 -3.92 -10.34 2.56
CA ASN A 40 -5.18 -9.62 2.69
C ASN A 40 -6.34 -10.63 2.65
N GLY A 41 -7.25 -10.50 3.62
CA GLY A 41 -8.33 -11.49 3.82
C GLY A 41 -7.96 -12.68 4.72
N ALA A 42 -6.73 -12.79 5.23
CA ALA A 42 -6.35 -13.85 6.17
C ALA A 42 -7.02 -13.75 7.55
N GLY A 43 -7.72 -12.66 7.83
CA GLY A 43 -8.45 -12.46 9.08
C GLY A 43 -7.76 -11.56 10.12
N LYS A 44 -6.58 -10.99 9.83
CA LYS A 44 -5.79 -10.16 10.77
C LYS A 44 -6.61 -9.02 11.38
N SER A 45 -7.17 -8.14 10.53
CA SER A 45 -7.97 -7.00 10.97
C SER A 45 -9.25 -7.45 11.67
N THR A 46 -9.86 -8.58 11.27
CA THR A 46 -11.02 -9.16 11.98
C THR A 46 -10.65 -9.59 13.39
N LEU A 47 -9.49 -10.25 13.56
CA LEU A 47 -8.99 -10.69 14.88
C LEU A 47 -8.76 -9.49 15.80
N MET A 48 -8.12 -8.43 15.28
CA MET A 48 -7.88 -7.20 16.03
C MET A 48 -9.16 -6.43 16.32
N ASN A 49 -10.10 -6.37 15.38
CA ASN A 49 -11.41 -5.75 15.60
C ASN A 49 -12.24 -6.47 16.66
N ILE A 50 -12.08 -7.79 16.82
CA ILE A 50 -12.66 -8.53 17.95
C ILE A 50 -11.97 -8.12 19.25
N LEU A 51 -10.65 -8.04 19.27
CA LEU A 51 -9.88 -7.67 20.46
C LEU A 51 -10.23 -6.28 20.98
N VAL A 52 -10.45 -5.32 20.07
CA VAL A 52 -10.86 -3.95 20.44
C VAL A 52 -12.38 -3.77 20.55
N GLY A 53 -13.18 -4.84 20.38
CA GLY A 53 -14.63 -4.79 20.61
C GLY A 53 -15.49 -4.19 19.49
N ILE A 54 -14.92 -4.01 18.28
CA ILE A 54 -15.69 -3.60 17.09
C ILE A 54 -16.57 -4.74 16.58
N HIS A 55 -16.03 -5.97 16.60
CA HIS A 55 -16.77 -7.18 16.26
C HIS A 55 -16.88 -8.12 17.47
N ARG A 56 -17.97 -8.86 17.54
CA ARG A 56 -18.12 -9.96 18.50
C ARG A 56 -17.60 -11.25 17.88
N MET A 57 -16.85 -12.02 18.66
CA MET A 57 -16.50 -13.39 18.28
C MET A 57 -17.76 -14.28 18.32
N ASP A 58 -17.79 -15.30 17.48
CA ASP A 58 -18.88 -16.29 17.49
C ASP A 58 -18.53 -17.43 18.47
N GLU A 59 -17.23 -17.81 18.55
CA GLU A 59 -16.69 -18.80 19.47
C GLU A 59 -15.30 -18.38 19.98
N GLY A 60 -14.89 -18.99 21.09
CA GLY A 60 -13.59 -18.79 21.71
C GLY A 60 -13.63 -17.97 22.99
N GLU A 61 -12.47 -17.57 23.46
CA GLU A 61 -12.31 -16.75 24.66
C GLU A 61 -11.10 -15.83 24.56
N ILE A 62 -11.18 -14.68 25.23
CA ILE A 62 -10.09 -13.71 25.36
C ILE A 62 -9.73 -13.60 26.85
N ILE A 63 -8.45 -13.74 27.16
CA ILE A 63 -7.90 -13.58 28.49
C ILE A 63 -6.91 -12.41 28.45
N PHE A 64 -7.13 -11.40 29.28
CA PHE A 64 -6.28 -10.23 29.39
C PHE A 64 -5.86 -10.01 30.84
N ASN A 65 -4.55 -9.90 31.09
CA ASN A 65 -3.99 -9.84 32.44
C ASN A 65 -4.50 -10.97 33.35
N GLY A 66 -4.62 -12.20 32.81
CA GLY A 66 -5.11 -13.39 33.53
C GLY A 66 -6.61 -13.40 33.81
N LYS A 67 -7.37 -12.42 33.30
CA LYS A 67 -8.83 -12.36 33.48
C LYS A 67 -9.55 -12.58 32.15
N LYS A 68 -10.55 -13.43 32.12
CA LYS A 68 -11.41 -13.62 30.97
C LYS A 68 -12.21 -12.36 30.68
N ILE A 69 -12.26 -11.98 29.42
CA ILE A 69 -13.00 -10.82 28.94
C ILE A 69 -14.10 -11.34 28.00
N GLU A 70 -15.33 -10.92 28.27
CA GLU A 70 -16.48 -11.27 27.44
C GLU A 70 -17.00 -9.99 26.74
N ASN A 71 -17.24 -10.10 25.42
CA ASN A 71 -17.96 -9.11 24.59
C ASN A 71 -17.58 -7.64 24.88
N LEU A 72 -16.32 -7.28 24.64
CA LEU A 72 -15.86 -5.89 24.77
C LEU A 72 -16.61 -4.96 23.82
N HIS A 73 -16.92 -3.76 24.30
CA HIS A 73 -17.16 -2.58 23.45
C HIS A 73 -15.86 -1.78 23.31
N PRO A 74 -15.68 -0.99 22.23
CA PRO A 74 -14.43 -0.26 22.00
C PRO A 74 -14.00 0.63 23.18
N TYR A 75 -14.94 1.28 23.84
CA TYR A 75 -14.67 2.08 25.04
C TYR A 75 -14.15 1.21 26.20
N GLU A 76 -14.68 0.03 26.37
CA GLU A 76 -14.24 -0.90 27.43
C GLU A 76 -12.86 -1.48 27.16
N ALA A 77 -12.55 -1.82 25.90
CA ALA A 77 -11.22 -2.25 25.49
C ALA A 77 -10.18 -1.17 25.79
N LEU A 78 -10.47 0.07 25.41
CA LEU A 78 -9.61 1.21 25.67
C LEU A 78 -9.44 1.47 27.18
N SER A 79 -10.52 1.37 27.97
CA SER A 79 -10.47 1.54 29.43
C SER A 79 -9.67 0.44 30.14
N LYS A 80 -9.60 -0.76 29.55
CA LYS A 80 -8.76 -1.87 30.03
C LYS A 80 -7.30 -1.75 29.60
N GLY A 81 -6.98 -0.78 28.74
CA GLY A 81 -5.62 -0.52 28.26
C GLY A 81 -5.29 -1.23 26.94
N ILE A 82 -6.28 -1.59 26.13
CA ILE A 82 -6.10 -2.13 24.77
C ILE A 82 -6.52 -1.05 23.78
N GLY A 83 -5.60 -0.56 22.95
CA GLY A 83 -5.88 0.46 21.96
C GLY A 83 -5.36 0.10 20.56
N ILE A 84 -5.99 0.65 19.53
CA ILE A 84 -5.62 0.43 18.12
C ILE A 84 -5.35 1.77 17.42
N VAL A 85 -4.24 1.81 16.69
CA VAL A 85 -3.97 2.79 15.64
C VAL A 85 -4.37 2.15 14.33
N PRO A 86 -5.48 2.56 13.71
CA PRO A 86 -5.95 1.98 12.46
C PRO A 86 -5.10 2.42 11.27
N GLN A 87 -5.18 1.68 10.16
CA GLN A 87 -4.50 1.98 8.91
C GLN A 87 -4.85 3.37 8.35
N GLU A 88 -6.14 3.75 8.39
CA GLU A 88 -6.59 5.11 8.06
C GLU A 88 -6.65 5.95 9.35
N ILE A 89 -5.90 7.04 9.38
CA ILE A 89 -5.79 7.90 10.57
C ILE A 89 -7.12 8.60 10.83
N ASN A 90 -7.79 8.23 11.91
CA ASN A 90 -9.07 8.82 12.34
C ASN A 90 -8.84 9.94 13.37
N LEU A 91 -8.19 11.00 12.93
CA LEU A 91 -7.96 12.22 13.69
C LEU A 91 -8.68 13.40 13.03
N ILE A 92 -8.86 14.49 13.76
CA ILE A 92 -9.58 15.67 13.26
C ILE A 92 -8.56 16.70 12.75
N PRO A 93 -8.44 16.93 11.43
CA PRO A 93 -7.41 17.80 10.86
C PRO A 93 -7.51 19.27 11.28
N GLU A 94 -8.74 19.75 11.57
CA GLU A 94 -9.04 21.14 11.82
C GLU A 94 -8.72 21.61 13.25
N VAL A 95 -8.51 20.66 14.19
CA VAL A 95 -8.20 20.98 15.58
C VAL A 95 -6.71 20.77 15.89
N SER A 96 -6.25 21.29 17.00
CA SER A 96 -4.84 21.23 17.40
C SER A 96 -4.37 19.81 17.73
N VAL A 97 -3.06 19.63 17.79
CA VAL A 97 -2.41 18.37 18.21
C VAL A 97 -2.85 18.01 19.63
N ALA A 98 -2.82 18.98 20.58
CA ALA A 98 -3.23 18.72 21.96
C ALA A 98 -4.70 18.29 22.07
N GLU A 99 -5.60 18.93 21.33
CA GLU A 99 -7.01 18.55 21.27
C GLU A 99 -7.20 17.15 20.71
N ASN A 100 -6.48 16.77 19.65
CA ASN A 100 -6.54 15.42 19.09
C ASN A 100 -6.06 14.34 20.08
N ILE A 101 -4.98 14.60 20.83
CA ILE A 101 -4.44 13.65 21.81
C ILE A 101 -5.44 13.38 22.93
N PHE A 102 -6.10 14.43 23.44
CA PHE A 102 -7.01 14.32 24.59
C PHE A 102 -8.50 14.31 24.22
N LEU A 103 -8.84 14.15 22.94
CA LEU A 103 -10.22 14.11 22.48
C LEU A 103 -11.02 13.01 23.18
N GLY A 104 -12.11 13.43 23.88
CA GLY A 104 -12.95 12.53 24.67
C GLY A 104 -12.37 12.17 26.05
N LYS A 105 -11.21 12.71 26.41
CA LYS A 105 -10.53 12.56 27.72
C LYS A 105 -9.94 13.89 28.19
N GLU A 106 -10.66 14.97 27.93
CA GLU A 106 -10.22 16.33 28.30
C GLU A 106 -9.92 16.43 29.81
N ILE A 107 -8.81 17.03 30.13
CA ILE A 107 -8.41 17.29 31.53
C ILE A 107 -9.26 18.40 32.05
N LYS A 108 -9.99 18.18 33.15
CA LYS A 108 -10.94 19.14 33.70
C LYS A 108 -10.45 19.75 35.01
N LYS A 109 -10.63 21.03 35.15
CA LYS A 109 -10.50 21.75 36.42
C LYS A 109 -11.57 21.32 37.42
N LYS A 110 -11.40 21.64 38.69
CA LYS A 110 -12.40 21.37 39.76
C LYS A 110 -13.78 21.95 39.48
N ASN A 111 -13.87 23.01 38.68
CA ASN A 111 -15.11 23.67 38.28
C ASN A 111 -15.77 23.06 37.02
N GLY A 112 -15.24 21.94 36.48
CA GLY A 112 -15.78 21.22 35.32
C GLY A 112 -15.35 21.76 33.97
N PHE A 113 -14.69 22.90 33.86
CA PHE A 113 -14.14 23.41 32.61
C PHE A 113 -12.85 22.68 32.21
N VAL A 114 -12.55 22.63 30.92
CA VAL A 114 -11.29 22.07 30.41
C VAL A 114 -10.10 22.86 30.88
N ASP A 115 -9.07 22.18 31.37
CA ASP A 115 -7.78 22.78 31.72
C ASP A 115 -6.82 22.69 30.53
N TRP A 116 -6.92 23.64 29.62
CA TRP A 116 -6.08 23.69 28.43
C TRP A 116 -4.60 23.74 28.76
N LYS A 117 -4.18 24.48 29.76
CA LYS A 117 -2.77 24.58 30.15
C LYS A 117 -2.21 23.23 30.59
N GLU A 118 -2.97 22.47 31.35
CA GLU A 118 -2.55 21.13 31.77
C GLU A 118 -2.64 20.12 30.62
N THR A 119 -3.66 20.24 29.76
CA THR A 119 -3.80 19.43 28.54
C THR A 119 -2.58 19.59 27.61
N GLU A 120 -2.19 20.82 27.34
CA GLU A 120 -1.02 21.15 26.51
C GLU A 120 0.28 20.64 27.13
N ARG A 121 0.47 20.84 28.46
CA ARG A 121 1.65 20.33 29.17
C ARG A 121 1.77 18.79 29.02
N GLN A 122 0.68 18.07 29.27
CA GLN A 122 0.69 16.61 29.17
C GLN A 122 0.84 16.16 27.70
N ALA A 123 0.30 16.87 26.72
CA ALA A 123 0.52 16.58 25.30
C ALA A 123 2.01 16.67 24.94
N VAL A 124 2.70 17.72 25.38
CA VAL A 124 4.16 17.86 25.19
C VAL A 124 4.92 16.70 25.84
N GLU A 125 4.56 16.31 27.06
CA GLU A 125 5.21 15.19 27.75
C GLU A 125 5.02 13.86 27.01
N LEU A 126 3.81 13.59 26.48
CA LEU A 126 3.52 12.39 25.71
C LEU A 126 4.29 12.35 24.38
N LEU A 127 4.39 13.48 23.68
CA LEU A 127 5.16 13.57 22.44
C LEU A 127 6.67 13.44 22.71
N ALA A 128 7.16 13.99 23.81
CA ALA A 128 8.56 13.82 24.22
C ALA A 128 8.92 12.35 24.51
N ARG A 129 7.99 11.55 25.07
CA ARG A 129 8.19 10.10 25.25
C ARG A 129 8.34 9.36 23.93
N LEU A 130 7.73 9.87 22.86
CA LEU A 130 7.89 9.34 21.50
C LEU A 130 9.12 9.90 20.77
N ASP A 131 9.95 10.71 21.46
CA ASP A 131 11.12 11.40 20.89
C ASP A 131 10.73 12.35 19.75
N VAL A 132 9.60 13.03 19.90
CA VAL A 132 9.03 13.90 18.86
C VAL A 132 8.80 15.31 19.44
N ASN A 133 9.26 16.31 18.69
CA ASN A 133 9.05 17.72 19.02
C ASN A 133 8.07 18.33 18.00
N ILE A 134 6.81 18.43 18.39
CA ILE A 134 5.71 19.03 17.59
C ILE A 134 5.10 20.17 18.41
N ASP A 135 4.78 21.29 17.75
CA ASP A 135 3.97 22.33 18.36
C ASP A 135 2.56 21.81 18.62
N VAL A 136 2.19 21.69 19.91
CA VAL A 136 0.90 21.16 20.34
C VAL A 136 -0.29 22.04 19.96
N HIS A 137 -0.05 23.32 19.61
CA HIS A 137 -1.06 24.28 19.16
C HIS A 137 -1.31 24.20 17.64
N GLN A 138 -0.38 23.59 16.88
CA GLN A 138 -0.51 23.45 15.43
C GLN A 138 -1.71 22.59 15.08
N LYS A 139 -2.42 22.91 13.98
CA LYS A 139 -3.48 22.06 13.44
C LYS A 139 -2.90 20.74 12.94
N LEU A 140 -3.61 19.67 13.23
CA LEU A 140 -3.15 18.33 12.83
C LEU A 140 -3.01 18.20 11.30
N GLY A 141 -3.90 18.81 10.53
CA GLY A 141 -3.89 18.75 9.06
C GLY A 141 -2.65 19.38 8.42
N ASP A 142 -1.89 20.21 9.14
CA ASP A 142 -0.66 20.83 8.66
C ASP A 142 0.58 19.93 8.87
N LEU A 143 0.41 18.80 9.56
CA LEU A 143 1.48 17.84 9.82
C LEU A 143 1.62 16.81 8.70
N SER A 144 2.84 16.27 8.52
CA SER A 144 3.05 15.10 7.66
C SER A 144 2.32 13.87 8.19
N ALA A 145 2.06 12.89 7.33
CA ALA A 145 1.39 11.65 7.71
C ALA A 145 2.11 10.93 8.87
N ALA A 146 3.46 10.98 8.91
CA ALA A 146 4.25 10.42 10.00
C ALA A 146 3.96 11.08 11.34
N PHE A 147 3.91 12.39 11.38
CA PHE A 147 3.60 13.11 12.63
C PHE A 147 2.16 12.89 13.06
N GLN A 148 1.21 12.81 12.12
CA GLN A 148 -0.18 12.45 12.43
C GLN A 148 -0.27 11.04 13.03
N GLN A 149 0.53 10.10 12.55
CA GLN A 149 0.64 8.75 13.10
C GLN A 149 1.15 8.75 14.53
N LEU A 150 2.21 9.53 14.82
CA LEU A 150 2.75 9.67 16.16
C LEU A 150 1.77 10.36 17.12
N VAL A 151 0.98 11.33 16.66
CA VAL A 151 -0.13 11.92 17.43
C VAL A 151 -1.21 10.87 17.74
N SER A 152 -1.53 9.96 16.80
CA SER A 152 -2.45 8.84 17.06
C SER A 152 -1.94 7.90 18.15
N ILE A 153 -0.63 7.59 18.15
CA ILE A 153 0.01 6.81 19.22
C ILE A 153 -0.04 7.57 20.55
N ALA A 154 0.29 8.87 20.55
CA ALA A 154 0.22 9.70 21.75
C ALA A 154 -1.19 9.72 22.37
N ARG A 155 -2.25 9.75 21.55
CA ARG A 155 -3.65 9.63 21.98
C ARG A 155 -3.92 8.31 22.70
N LEU A 156 -3.38 7.18 22.20
CA LEU A 156 -3.50 5.89 22.90
C LEU A 156 -2.75 5.87 24.22
N LEU A 157 -1.58 6.50 24.29
CA LEU A 157 -0.81 6.63 25.53
C LEU A 157 -1.57 7.52 26.56
N ALA A 158 -2.17 8.62 26.12
CA ALA A 158 -3.04 9.47 26.95
C ALA A 158 -4.24 8.67 27.51
N SER A 159 -4.68 7.64 26.80
CA SER A 159 -5.73 6.73 27.23
C SER A 159 -5.27 5.67 28.24
N GLY A 160 -3.97 5.62 28.56
CA GLY A 160 -3.40 4.63 29.48
C GLY A 160 -3.24 3.23 28.88
N SER A 161 -3.19 3.12 27.53
CA SER A 161 -3.06 1.82 26.85
C SER A 161 -1.73 1.14 27.19
N ASN A 162 -1.77 -0.15 27.48
CA ASN A 162 -0.63 -1.03 27.71
C ASN A 162 -0.39 -2.00 26.57
N VAL A 163 -1.43 -2.33 25.80
CA VAL A 163 -1.36 -3.07 24.55
C VAL A 163 -1.75 -2.12 23.43
N LEU A 164 -0.82 -1.92 22.48
CA LEU A 164 -0.96 -1.02 21.34
C LEU A 164 -1.02 -1.88 20.08
N ILE A 165 -2.12 -1.82 19.34
CA ILE A 165 -2.26 -2.46 18.04
C ILE A 165 -1.94 -1.40 16.99
N MET A 166 -1.00 -1.69 16.10
CA MET A 166 -0.59 -0.83 15.00
C MET A 166 -0.85 -1.54 13.68
N ASP A 167 -1.88 -1.10 12.96
CA ASP A 167 -2.31 -1.70 11.69
C ASP A 167 -1.69 -0.93 10.51
N GLU A 168 -0.67 -1.53 9.88
CA GLU A 168 0.12 -0.96 8.77
C GLU A 168 0.63 0.47 9.02
N PRO A 169 1.29 0.75 10.15
CA PRO A 169 1.60 2.11 10.55
C PRO A 169 2.65 2.81 9.67
N THR A 170 3.32 2.08 8.80
CA THR A 170 4.41 2.55 7.92
C THR A 170 3.98 2.79 6.48
N ALA A 171 2.75 2.40 6.10
CA ALA A 171 2.28 2.39 4.71
C ALA A 171 2.35 3.74 3.97
N ALA A 172 2.36 4.87 4.69
CA ALA A 172 2.44 6.22 4.12
C ALA A 172 3.71 6.99 4.54
N LEU A 173 4.70 6.29 5.13
CA LEU A 173 5.90 6.90 5.68
C LEU A 173 7.10 6.77 4.75
N THR A 174 7.99 7.75 4.79
CA THR A 174 9.33 7.65 4.22
C THR A 174 10.22 6.75 5.07
N MET A 175 11.34 6.26 4.53
CA MET A 175 12.29 5.42 5.28
C MET A 175 12.79 6.12 6.57
N SER A 176 13.10 7.41 6.53
CA SER A 176 13.53 8.17 7.71
C SER A 176 12.43 8.28 8.77
N GLU A 177 11.17 8.45 8.34
CA GLU A 177 10.02 8.50 9.22
C GLU A 177 9.71 7.13 9.84
N THR A 178 9.87 6.05 9.06
CA THR A 178 9.75 4.67 9.55
C THR A 178 10.78 4.37 10.64
N HIS A 179 12.04 4.77 10.45
CA HIS A 179 13.08 4.64 11.47
C HIS A 179 12.75 5.39 12.77
N SER A 180 12.18 6.61 12.65
CA SER A 180 11.74 7.39 13.80
C SER A 180 10.60 6.70 14.55
N LEU A 181 9.64 6.14 13.83
CA LEU A 181 8.55 5.34 14.40
C LEU A 181 9.10 4.10 15.13
N PHE A 182 10.02 3.35 14.53
CA PHE A 182 10.63 2.18 15.14
C PHE A 182 11.42 2.52 16.41
N LYS A 183 12.11 3.65 16.42
CA LYS A 183 12.75 4.17 17.63
C LYS A 183 11.74 4.42 18.75
N SER A 184 10.61 5.06 18.42
CA SER A 184 9.52 5.29 19.37
C SER A 184 8.91 3.98 19.88
N MET A 185 8.71 2.98 19.00
CA MET A 185 8.21 1.66 19.40
C MET A 185 9.18 0.94 20.35
N ARG A 186 10.50 1.00 20.09
CA ARG A 186 11.53 0.42 20.98
C ARG A 186 11.50 1.12 22.37
N ASN A 187 11.33 2.42 22.42
CA ASN A 187 11.19 3.17 23.67
C ASN A 187 9.95 2.72 24.45
N LEU A 188 8.80 2.61 23.80
CA LEU A 188 7.55 2.13 24.41
C LEU A 188 7.69 0.70 24.95
N ARG A 189 8.39 -0.17 24.23
CA ARG A 189 8.70 -1.54 24.69
C ARG A 189 9.52 -1.51 25.98
N VAL A 190 10.55 -0.66 26.06
CA VAL A 190 11.37 -0.48 27.27
C VAL A 190 10.54 0.05 28.44
N GLU A 191 9.52 0.87 28.20
CA GLU A 191 8.54 1.30 29.17
C GLU A 191 7.53 0.20 29.59
N GLY A 192 7.65 -1.01 29.06
CA GLY A 192 6.79 -2.15 29.37
C GLY A 192 5.48 -2.19 28.57
N LYS A 193 5.34 -1.40 27.51
CA LYS A 193 4.21 -1.51 26.60
C LYS A 193 4.39 -2.72 25.68
N SER A 194 3.29 -3.44 25.40
CA SER A 194 3.27 -4.53 24.45
C SER A 194 2.64 -4.05 23.15
N ILE A 195 3.21 -4.44 22.00
CA ILE A 195 2.81 -3.92 20.71
C ILE A 195 2.44 -5.10 19.79
N ILE A 196 1.27 -5.04 19.17
CA ILE A 196 0.90 -5.91 18.05
C ILE A 196 1.13 -5.11 16.78
N PHE A 197 2.11 -5.54 15.98
CA PHE A 197 2.52 -4.87 14.76
C PHE A 197 2.00 -5.65 13.54
N ILE A 198 1.09 -5.05 12.80
CA ILE A 198 0.57 -5.63 11.55
C ILE A 198 1.26 -4.93 10.40
N SER A 199 2.00 -5.70 9.61
CA SER A 199 2.66 -5.22 8.39
C SER A 199 2.65 -6.30 7.32
N HIS A 200 2.74 -5.89 6.08
CA HIS A 200 3.03 -6.76 4.94
C HIS A 200 4.48 -6.59 4.44
N HIS A 201 5.24 -5.64 5.02
CA HIS A 201 6.67 -5.44 4.79
C HIS A 201 7.46 -6.32 5.74
N LEU A 202 7.97 -7.45 5.24
CA LEU A 202 8.61 -8.48 6.08
C LEU A 202 9.96 -8.03 6.64
N GLU A 203 10.67 -7.15 5.94
CA GLU A 203 11.90 -6.51 6.40
C GLU A 203 11.66 -5.71 7.68
N GLU A 204 10.54 -4.96 7.74
CA GLU A 204 10.14 -4.23 8.94
C GLU A 204 9.86 -5.17 10.12
N VAL A 205 9.20 -6.30 9.83
CA VAL A 205 8.92 -7.33 10.84
C VAL A 205 10.20 -7.89 11.44
N VAL A 206 11.18 -8.21 10.59
CA VAL A 206 12.50 -8.71 11.04
C VAL A 206 13.25 -7.64 11.83
N GLU A 207 13.14 -6.36 11.47
CA GLU A 207 13.87 -5.26 12.13
C GLU A 207 13.35 -4.95 13.53
N ILE A 208 12.01 -4.98 13.74
CA ILE A 208 11.42 -4.40 14.95
C ILE A 208 10.78 -5.43 15.88
N CYS A 209 10.34 -6.59 15.40
CA CYS A 209 9.55 -7.55 16.17
C CYS A 209 10.42 -8.58 16.88
N ASP A 210 9.88 -9.15 17.96
CA ASP A 210 10.49 -10.24 18.73
C ASP A 210 9.99 -11.60 18.23
N ARG A 211 8.68 -11.67 17.91
CA ARG A 211 7.99 -12.90 17.48
C ARG A 211 7.02 -12.58 16.36
N VAL A 212 6.64 -13.61 15.64
CA VAL A 212 5.68 -13.53 14.54
C VAL A 212 4.60 -14.60 14.65
N THR A 213 3.35 -14.21 14.40
CA THR A 213 2.23 -15.10 14.13
C THR A 213 1.80 -14.92 12.67
N ILE A 214 1.77 -16.01 11.92
CA ILE A 214 1.43 -16.03 10.50
C ILE A 214 0.03 -16.59 10.32
N MET A 215 -0.84 -15.79 9.68
CA MET A 215 -2.21 -16.17 9.35
C MET A 215 -2.38 -16.43 7.85
N ARG A 216 -3.13 -17.47 7.52
CA ARG A 216 -3.56 -17.80 6.16
C ARG A 216 -4.90 -18.52 6.19
N ASP A 217 -5.77 -18.21 5.24
CA ASP A 217 -7.09 -18.87 5.09
C ASP A 217 -7.86 -18.90 6.41
N SER A 218 -7.93 -17.76 7.12
CA SER A 218 -8.66 -17.58 8.39
C SER A 218 -8.11 -18.37 9.58
N ARG A 219 -6.87 -18.88 9.51
CA ARG A 219 -6.21 -19.69 10.55
C ARG A 219 -4.80 -19.22 10.82
N VAL A 220 -4.29 -19.52 12.01
CA VAL A 220 -2.84 -19.42 12.28
C VAL A 220 -2.17 -20.66 11.68
N VAL A 221 -1.18 -20.44 10.83
CA VAL A 221 -0.42 -21.51 10.15
C VAL A 221 0.97 -21.68 10.72
N HIS A 222 1.56 -20.65 11.32
CA HIS A 222 2.86 -20.72 11.95
C HIS A 222 3.05 -19.66 13.03
N LYS A 223 3.90 -19.95 14.02
CA LYS A 223 4.38 -19.01 15.06
C LYS A 223 5.85 -19.27 15.26
N ALA A 224 6.66 -18.23 15.37
CA ALA A 224 8.10 -18.34 15.59
C ALA A 224 8.65 -17.10 16.31
N ASP A 225 9.80 -17.26 16.96
CA ASP A 225 10.66 -16.13 17.30
C ASP A 225 11.34 -15.61 16.02
N ILE A 226 11.55 -14.30 15.92
CA ILE A 226 12.12 -13.70 14.68
C ILE A 226 13.51 -14.25 14.36
N GLY A 227 14.30 -14.62 15.39
CA GLY A 227 15.62 -15.21 15.17
C GLY A 227 15.61 -16.62 14.56
N ASP A 228 14.46 -17.30 14.58
CA ASP A 228 14.31 -18.69 14.15
C ASP A 228 13.59 -18.85 12.80
N ILE A 229 13.24 -17.74 12.14
CA ILE A 229 12.50 -17.75 10.88
C ILE A 229 13.08 -16.76 9.87
N THR A 230 13.18 -17.18 8.61
CA THR A 230 13.65 -16.32 7.51
C THR A 230 12.46 -15.64 6.80
N ILE A 231 12.75 -14.56 6.03
CA ILE A 231 11.74 -13.90 5.19
C ILE A 231 11.15 -14.89 4.19
N GLU A 232 11.98 -15.76 3.61
CA GLU A 232 11.53 -16.80 2.67
C GLU A 232 10.54 -17.78 3.33
N ASP A 233 10.79 -18.16 4.60
CA ASP A 233 9.87 -19.01 5.35
C ASP A 233 8.56 -18.28 5.66
N MET A 234 8.61 -17.00 6.05
CA MET A 234 7.42 -16.19 6.26
C MET A 234 6.55 -16.15 4.99
N ILE A 235 7.16 -15.89 3.84
CA ILE A 235 6.47 -15.88 2.55
C ILE A 235 5.90 -17.26 2.24
N PHE A 236 6.65 -18.33 2.48
CA PHE A 236 6.17 -19.69 2.29
C PHE A 236 4.91 -19.99 3.14
N TYR A 237 4.93 -19.64 4.43
CA TYR A 237 3.77 -19.85 5.29
C TYR A 237 2.58 -18.96 4.91
N MET A 238 2.83 -17.73 4.48
CA MET A 238 1.77 -16.82 4.02
C MET A 238 1.10 -17.30 2.74
N ALA A 239 1.90 -17.65 1.71
CA ALA A 239 1.42 -17.90 0.35
C ALA A 239 1.27 -19.39 -0.01
N ASN A 240 1.76 -20.31 0.83
CA ASN A 240 1.87 -21.76 0.55
C ASN A 240 2.63 -22.08 -0.76
N ARG A 241 3.55 -21.22 -1.15
CA ARG A 241 4.38 -21.37 -2.35
C ARG A 241 5.80 -20.94 -2.03
N ARG A 242 6.77 -21.75 -2.41
CA ARG A 242 8.17 -21.28 -2.45
C ARG A 242 8.28 -20.29 -3.59
N ILE A 243 8.91 -19.14 -3.34
CA ILE A 243 9.28 -18.23 -4.41
C ILE A 243 10.31 -18.98 -5.23
N GLU A 244 9.93 -19.42 -6.44
CA GLU A 244 10.92 -19.78 -7.44
C GLU A 244 11.66 -18.49 -7.76
N LYS A 245 12.96 -18.44 -7.43
CA LYS A 245 13.84 -17.40 -7.96
C LYS A 245 13.76 -17.52 -9.47
N ASN A 246 12.94 -16.68 -10.08
CA ASN A 246 12.85 -16.60 -11.53
C ASN A 246 14.24 -16.19 -12.04
N VAL A 247 15.01 -17.15 -12.51
CA VAL A 247 16.18 -16.88 -13.33
C VAL A 247 15.65 -16.10 -14.53
N LYS A 248 15.94 -14.81 -14.61
CA LYS A 248 15.60 -14.00 -15.78
C LYS A 248 16.25 -14.64 -17.01
N VAL A 249 15.44 -15.27 -17.85
CA VAL A 249 15.86 -15.58 -19.21
C VAL A 249 15.83 -14.25 -19.94
N VAL A 250 17.01 -13.73 -20.27
CA VAL A 250 17.16 -12.53 -21.09
C VAL A 250 16.67 -12.90 -22.50
N GLU A 251 15.38 -12.73 -22.75
CA GLU A 251 14.86 -12.80 -24.11
C GLU A 251 15.37 -11.58 -24.88
N LYS A 252 15.80 -11.77 -26.13
CA LYS A 252 16.32 -10.67 -26.97
C LYS A 252 15.23 -9.62 -27.18
N ILE A 253 15.36 -8.48 -26.53
CA ILE A 253 14.49 -7.34 -26.75
C ILE A 253 14.70 -6.84 -28.19
N ASN A 254 13.61 -6.51 -28.87
CA ASN A 254 13.65 -5.94 -30.21
C ASN A 254 14.48 -4.65 -30.21
N SER A 255 15.37 -4.47 -31.17
CA SER A 255 16.27 -3.29 -31.22
C SER A 255 15.55 -1.97 -31.56
N ASN A 256 14.30 -2.02 -32.00
CA ASN A 256 13.57 -0.86 -32.48
C ASN A 256 13.05 0.00 -31.32
N VAL A 257 13.47 1.25 -31.27
CA VAL A 257 12.96 2.26 -30.33
C VAL A 257 11.49 2.55 -30.67
N TYR A 258 10.60 2.35 -29.68
CA TYR A 258 9.19 2.65 -29.82
C TYR A 258 8.84 4.03 -29.26
N PHE A 259 9.39 4.36 -28.09
CA PHE A 259 9.12 5.60 -27.37
C PHE A 259 10.42 6.30 -27.00
N GLU A 260 10.48 7.63 -27.18
CA GLU A 260 11.65 8.43 -26.84
C GLU A 260 11.23 9.78 -26.29
N ILE A 261 11.90 10.24 -25.25
CA ILE A 261 11.83 11.64 -24.79
C ILE A 261 13.22 12.28 -24.87
N LYS A 262 13.23 13.58 -25.18
CA LYS A 262 14.46 14.38 -25.26
C LYS A 262 14.30 15.67 -24.47
N ASN A 263 15.18 15.87 -23.50
CA ASN A 263 15.35 17.08 -22.70
C ASN A 263 14.02 17.56 -22.08
N LEU A 264 13.17 16.60 -21.62
CA LEU A 264 11.89 16.91 -21.04
C LEU A 264 12.10 17.54 -19.66
N SER A 265 11.47 18.72 -19.45
CA SER A 265 11.58 19.44 -18.19
C SER A 265 10.24 20.03 -17.77
N ARG A 266 10.05 20.09 -16.46
CA ARG A 266 8.96 20.80 -15.81
C ARG A 266 9.47 21.42 -14.50
N ALA A 267 9.30 22.75 -14.39
CA ALA A 267 9.85 23.53 -13.28
C ALA A 267 9.44 22.98 -11.91
N LYS A 268 10.42 22.88 -11.00
CA LYS A 268 10.30 22.37 -9.63
C LYS A 268 10.00 20.86 -9.50
N GLU A 269 9.81 20.13 -10.59
CA GLU A 269 9.46 18.70 -10.52
C GLU A 269 10.56 17.82 -11.11
N PHE A 270 10.99 18.10 -12.37
CA PHE A 270 12.09 17.38 -13.01
C PHE A 270 12.76 18.21 -14.10
N LYS A 271 14.02 17.88 -14.42
CA LYS A 271 14.83 18.66 -15.35
C LYS A 271 15.60 17.76 -16.30
N ASP A 272 15.54 18.12 -17.59
CA ASP A 272 16.39 17.61 -18.67
C ASP A 272 16.40 16.07 -18.79
N ILE A 273 15.24 15.45 -18.60
CA ILE A 273 15.11 14.01 -18.67
C ILE A 273 15.07 13.54 -20.12
N SER A 274 15.95 12.59 -20.45
CA SER A 274 16.02 11.97 -21.79
C SER A 274 16.19 10.46 -21.64
N PHE A 275 15.34 9.69 -22.35
CA PHE A 275 15.46 8.24 -22.45
C PHE A 275 14.69 7.69 -23.64
N GLN A 276 15.00 6.44 -23.97
CA GLN A 276 14.34 5.65 -25.01
C GLN A 276 13.81 4.34 -24.43
N VAL A 277 12.71 3.86 -24.96
CA VAL A 277 12.14 2.53 -24.63
C VAL A 277 11.91 1.77 -25.92
N ARG A 278 12.38 0.53 -25.97
CA ARG A 278 12.26 -0.36 -27.13
C ARG A 278 10.88 -1.01 -27.16
N LYS A 279 10.46 -1.47 -28.33
CA LYS A 279 9.18 -2.17 -28.45
C LYS A 279 9.16 -3.48 -27.64
N GLY A 280 8.17 -3.61 -26.77
CA GLY A 280 8.03 -4.76 -25.88
C GLY A 280 8.98 -4.74 -24.68
N GLU A 281 9.75 -3.66 -24.47
CA GLU A 281 10.61 -3.46 -23.30
C GLU A 281 9.77 -3.03 -22.09
N ILE A 282 10.15 -3.50 -20.92
CA ILE A 282 9.69 -2.98 -19.62
C ILE A 282 10.80 -2.10 -19.05
N LEU A 283 10.63 -0.77 -19.13
CA LEU A 283 11.52 0.19 -18.48
C LEU A 283 11.01 0.47 -17.07
N GLY A 284 11.81 0.14 -16.06
CA GLY A 284 11.57 0.53 -14.69
C GLY A 284 12.10 1.95 -14.42
N ILE A 285 11.35 2.74 -13.67
CA ILE A 285 11.82 4.02 -13.13
C ILE A 285 11.88 3.91 -11.62
N ALA A 286 13.09 3.80 -11.08
CA ALA A 286 13.37 3.69 -9.66
C ALA A 286 13.79 5.04 -9.05
N GLY A 287 13.60 5.20 -7.75
CA GLY A 287 14.04 6.38 -7.01
C GLY A 287 13.32 6.50 -5.67
N LEU A 288 13.82 7.35 -4.79
CA LEU A 288 13.19 7.62 -3.50
C LEU A 288 11.86 8.38 -3.66
N VAL A 289 11.05 8.38 -2.61
CA VAL A 289 9.82 9.20 -2.56
C VAL A 289 10.19 10.68 -2.78
N GLY A 290 9.45 11.37 -3.66
CA GLY A 290 9.74 12.75 -4.04
C GLY A 290 10.84 12.92 -5.09
N SER A 291 11.31 11.84 -5.73
CA SER A 291 12.32 11.93 -6.80
C SER A 291 11.81 12.45 -8.15
N GLY A 292 10.51 12.77 -8.29
CA GLY A 292 9.92 13.32 -9.51
C GLY A 292 9.41 12.27 -10.51
N ARG A 293 9.36 10.99 -10.15
CA ARG A 293 8.92 9.86 -11.02
C ARG A 293 7.48 10.00 -11.47
N THR A 294 6.55 10.14 -10.52
CA THR A 294 5.11 10.30 -10.78
C THR A 294 4.85 11.55 -11.60
N GLU A 295 5.53 12.66 -11.28
CA GLU A 295 5.43 13.93 -12.02
C GLU A 295 5.87 13.75 -13.47
N LEU A 296 6.97 13.03 -13.70
CA LEU A 296 7.48 12.71 -15.03
C LEU A 296 6.46 11.93 -15.87
N VAL A 297 5.93 10.82 -15.35
CA VAL A 297 4.99 9.98 -16.11
C VAL A 297 3.63 10.66 -16.31
N ARG A 298 3.18 11.49 -15.39
CA ARG A 298 1.99 12.34 -15.55
C ARG A 298 2.19 13.37 -16.65
N CYS A 299 3.38 13.96 -16.75
CA CYS A 299 3.73 14.89 -17.83
C CYS A 299 3.79 14.16 -19.18
N ILE A 300 4.41 13.00 -19.27
CA ILE A 300 4.46 12.16 -20.47
C ILE A 300 3.06 11.83 -20.98
N PHE A 301 2.12 11.53 -20.08
CA PHE A 301 0.74 11.19 -20.43
C PHE A 301 -0.15 12.43 -20.71
N GLY A 302 0.38 13.66 -20.51
CA GLY A 302 -0.36 14.90 -20.75
C GLY A 302 -1.34 15.30 -19.65
N LEU A 303 -1.23 14.72 -18.44
CA LEU A 303 -1.97 15.16 -17.25
C LEU A 303 -1.46 16.49 -16.72
N THR A 304 -0.19 16.77 -16.96
CA THR A 304 0.46 18.06 -16.64
C THR A 304 1.24 18.54 -17.87
N LYS A 305 1.35 19.85 -18.05
CA LYS A 305 2.06 20.44 -19.21
C LYS A 305 3.57 20.42 -18.98
N LYS A 306 4.33 20.07 -20.02
CA LYS A 306 5.79 20.23 -20.07
C LYS A 306 6.15 21.69 -20.26
N ASP A 307 7.29 22.11 -19.73
CA ASP A 307 7.85 23.45 -20.02
C ASP A 307 8.76 23.39 -21.25
N SER A 308 9.51 22.31 -21.43
CA SER A 308 10.38 22.11 -22.59
C SER A 308 10.55 20.60 -22.86
N GLY A 309 11.20 20.29 -23.99
CA GLY A 309 11.52 18.95 -24.44
C GLY A 309 10.52 18.37 -25.43
N LYS A 310 10.86 17.22 -25.97
CA LYS A 310 10.13 16.56 -27.06
C LYS A 310 9.82 15.10 -26.72
N ILE A 311 8.68 14.64 -27.23
CA ILE A 311 8.21 13.24 -27.10
C ILE A 311 8.08 12.67 -28.52
N PHE A 312 8.58 11.44 -28.70
CA PHE A 312 8.52 10.73 -29.97
C PHE A 312 7.89 9.35 -29.79
N LEU A 313 7.03 8.96 -30.71
CA LEU A 313 6.50 7.59 -30.86
C LEU A 313 6.84 7.08 -32.25
N GLU A 314 7.47 5.92 -32.33
CA GLU A 314 7.94 5.31 -33.59
C GLU A 314 8.72 6.32 -34.47
N GLY A 315 9.55 7.18 -33.83
CA GLY A 315 10.37 8.19 -34.48
C GLY A 315 9.62 9.46 -34.89
N LYS A 316 8.30 9.55 -34.67
CA LYS A 316 7.51 10.77 -34.99
C LYS A 316 7.37 11.62 -33.72
N GLU A 317 7.66 12.91 -33.83
CA GLU A 317 7.42 13.88 -32.75
C GLU A 317 5.92 14.05 -32.53
N ILE A 318 5.48 13.95 -31.26
CA ILE A 318 4.08 14.14 -30.87
C ILE A 318 4.03 15.17 -29.74
N ASP A 319 3.15 16.15 -29.86
CA ASP A 319 2.89 17.13 -28.82
C ASP A 319 1.73 16.67 -27.92
N ILE A 320 2.07 16.03 -26.81
CA ILE A 320 1.10 15.55 -25.83
C ILE A 320 0.85 16.64 -24.78
N ASN A 321 -0.23 17.39 -24.98
CA ASN A 321 -0.65 18.46 -24.08
C ASN A 321 -1.97 18.16 -23.34
N ALA A 322 -2.56 16.98 -23.59
CA ALA A 322 -3.75 16.48 -22.92
C ALA A 322 -3.82 14.94 -22.98
N PRO A 323 -4.44 14.25 -21.99
CA PRO A 323 -4.52 12.79 -21.93
C PRO A 323 -5.18 12.13 -23.15
N TYR A 324 -6.19 12.77 -23.75
CA TYR A 324 -6.88 12.19 -24.90
C TYR A 324 -5.94 12.04 -26.10
N ILE A 325 -4.96 12.96 -26.30
CA ILE A 325 -3.94 12.85 -27.35
C ILE A 325 -3.04 11.64 -27.10
N ALA A 326 -2.65 11.39 -25.86
CA ALA A 326 -1.88 10.20 -25.51
C ALA A 326 -2.66 8.93 -25.83
N ILE A 327 -3.94 8.88 -25.48
CA ILE A 327 -4.82 7.73 -25.73
C ILE A 327 -5.01 7.48 -27.24
N GLU A 328 -5.25 8.51 -28.02
CA GLU A 328 -5.37 8.43 -29.50
C GLU A 328 -4.08 7.91 -30.16
N ASN A 329 -2.92 8.19 -29.56
CA ASN A 329 -1.62 7.66 -29.98
C ASN A 329 -1.28 6.29 -29.38
N GLY A 330 -2.25 5.59 -28.81
CA GLY A 330 -2.08 4.23 -28.29
C GLY A 330 -1.33 4.14 -26.96
N MET A 331 -1.39 5.18 -26.14
CA MET A 331 -0.83 5.18 -24.79
C MET A 331 -1.92 4.94 -23.74
N GLY A 332 -1.58 4.20 -22.70
CA GLY A 332 -2.41 4.00 -21.51
C GLY A 332 -1.68 4.41 -20.23
N TYR A 333 -2.41 4.83 -19.21
CA TYR A 333 -1.86 5.23 -17.92
C TYR A 333 -2.67 4.64 -16.77
N ILE A 334 -1.99 4.06 -15.80
CA ILE A 334 -2.58 3.59 -14.54
C ILE A 334 -1.99 4.41 -13.42
N PRO A 335 -2.82 5.20 -12.70
CA PRO A 335 -2.36 6.10 -11.65
C PRO A 335 -2.10 5.38 -10.32
N GLU A 336 -1.23 5.95 -9.50
CA GLU A 336 -0.90 5.52 -8.14
C GLU A 336 -2.15 5.43 -7.23
N GLU A 337 -2.95 6.53 -7.16
CA GLU A 337 -4.18 6.56 -6.37
C GLU A 337 -5.35 5.92 -7.13
N ARG A 338 -5.34 4.57 -7.20
CA ARG A 338 -6.35 3.78 -7.93
C ARG A 338 -7.78 4.19 -7.60
N ARG A 339 -8.13 4.29 -6.30
CA ARG A 339 -9.50 4.58 -5.86
C ARG A 339 -9.99 5.95 -6.26
N LYS A 340 -9.10 6.93 -6.32
CA LYS A 340 -9.43 8.34 -6.60
C LYS A 340 -9.41 8.66 -8.09
N TYR A 341 -8.43 8.11 -8.82
CA TYR A 341 -8.18 8.46 -10.21
C TYR A 341 -8.26 7.29 -11.19
N GLY A 342 -8.19 6.06 -10.71
CA GLY A 342 -8.13 4.87 -11.56
C GLY A 342 -9.49 4.23 -11.84
N ILE A 343 -10.47 4.33 -10.93
CA ILE A 343 -11.77 3.69 -11.06
C ILE A 343 -12.93 4.68 -10.91
N PHE A 344 -14.08 4.30 -11.47
CA PHE A 344 -15.36 4.94 -11.22
C PHE A 344 -16.16 4.04 -10.26
N PRO A 345 -16.14 4.31 -8.95
CA PRO A 345 -16.56 3.35 -7.92
C PRO A 345 -18.04 2.97 -7.99
N ASN A 346 -18.88 3.86 -8.53
CA ASN A 346 -20.32 3.66 -8.68
C ASN A 346 -20.72 3.11 -10.06
N LEU A 347 -19.76 2.79 -10.93
CA LEU A 347 -19.98 2.12 -12.19
C LEU A 347 -19.64 0.63 -12.08
N SER A 348 -20.22 -0.18 -12.96
CA SER A 348 -20.00 -1.62 -13.04
C SER A 348 -18.58 -1.99 -13.50
N VAL A 349 -18.21 -3.26 -13.38
CA VAL A 349 -16.98 -3.82 -13.93
C VAL A 349 -16.92 -3.59 -15.44
N SER A 350 -18.01 -3.87 -16.17
CA SER A 350 -18.09 -3.69 -17.62
C SER A 350 -17.90 -2.22 -18.02
N GLU A 351 -18.58 -1.28 -17.38
CA GLU A 351 -18.42 0.15 -17.66
C GLU A 351 -17.00 0.63 -17.36
N ASN A 352 -16.42 0.25 -16.24
CA ASN A 352 -15.04 0.61 -15.90
C ASN A 352 -14.03 0.06 -16.90
N MET A 353 -14.22 -1.17 -17.35
CA MET A 353 -13.30 -1.84 -18.30
C MET A 353 -13.39 -1.25 -19.68
N MET A 354 -14.63 -1.03 -20.19
CA MET A 354 -14.85 -0.77 -21.60
C MET A 354 -14.90 0.73 -21.96
N MET A 355 -14.90 1.64 -20.97
CA MET A 355 -15.06 3.09 -21.19
C MET A 355 -14.16 3.69 -22.28
N PRO A 356 -12.85 3.45 -22.34
CA PRO A 356 -12.02 4.01 -23.39
C PRO A 356 -12.25 3.39 -24.79
N SER A 357 -13.02 2.30 -24.86
CA SER A 357 -13.29 1.55 -26.10
C SER A 357 -14.72 1.74 -26.61
N PHE A 358 -15.52 2.63 -26.02
CA PHE A 358 -16.90 2.86 -26.45
C PHE A 358 -17.02 3.28 -27.91
N ASP A 359 -16.06 4.03 -28.43
CA ASP A 359 -15.95 4.41 -29.84
C ASP A 359 -15.88 3.17 -30.75
N GLN A 360 -15.15 2.14 -30.36
CA GLN A 360 -14.99 0.88 -31.12
C GLN A 360 -16.27 0.03 -31.11
N HIS A 361 -17.16 0.22 -30.13
CA HIS A 361 -18.42 -0.49 -29.96
C HIS A 361 -19.65 0.37 -30.25
N SER A 362 -19.48 1.51 -30.93
CA SER A 362 -20.57 2.39 -31.30
C SER A 362 -20.83 2.39 -32.80
N THR A 363 -22.09 2.57 -33.19
CA THR A 363 -22.50 2.78 -34.58
C THR A 363 -23.52 3.89 -34.61
N ALA A 364 -23.28 4.93 -35.40
CA ALA A 364 -24.13 6.12 -35.47
C ALA A 364 -24.44 6.76 -34.09
N GLY A 365 -23.46 6.77 -33.19
CA GLY A 365 -23.58 7.32 -31.83
C GLY A 365 -24.28 6.42 -30.82
N LEU A 366 -24.72 5.22 -31.21
CA LEU A 366 -25.36 4.26 -30.33
C LEU A 366 -24.36 3.17 -29.91
N ILE A 367 -24.24 2.92 -28.62
CA ILE A 367 -23.36 1.90 -28.05
C ILE A 367 -24.02 0.52 -28.14
N LYS A 368 -23.31 -0.47 -28.67
CA LYS A 368 -23.76 -1.87 -28.73
C LYS A 368 -23.43 -2.58 -27.42
N LEU A 369 -24.33 -2.54 -26.44
CA LEU A 369 -24.13 -3.09 -25.10
C LEU A 369 -23.75 -4.59 -25.11
N ASN A 370 -24.35 -5.40 -25.98
CA ASN A 370 -24.02 -6.83 -26.09
C ASN A 370 -22.56 -7.08 -26.52
N SER A 371 -22.03 -6.25 -27.43
CA SER A 371 -20.63 -6.33 -27.86
C SER A 371 -19.66 -5.97 -26.76
N LEU A 372 -20.00 -4.93 -25.97
CA LEU A 372 -19.23 -4.53 -24.78
C LEU A 372 -19.20 -5.65 -23.73
N ASP A 373 -20.36 -6.25 -23.44
CA ASP A 373 -20.47 -7.28 -22.41
C ASP A 373 -19.72 -8.56 -22.82
N GLN A 374 -19.77 -8.94 -24.11
CA GLN A 374 -18.99 -10.06 -24.61
C GLN A 374 -17.48 -9.85 -24.47
N GLN A 375 -16.98 -8.65 -24.83
CA GLN A 375 -15.57 -8.35 -24.69
C GLN A 375 -15.15 -8.25 -23.20
N CYS A 376 -16.00 -7.68 -22.35
CA CYS A 376 -15.80 -7.67 -20.92
C CYS A 376 -15.68 -9.08 -20.35
N SER A 377 -16.60 -9.98 -20.71
CA SER A 377 -16.60 -11.39 -20.29
C SER A 377 -15.33 -12.11 -20.72
N HIS A 378 -14.84 -11.86 -21.94
CA HIS A 378 -13.58 -12.41 -22.43
C HIS A 378 -12.40 -12.02 -21.51
N TYR A 379 -12.25 -10.74 -21.15
CA TYR A 379 -11.16 -10.31 -20.26
C TYR A 379 -11.36 -10.76 -18.80
N VAL A 380 -12.59 -10.88 -18.33
CA VAL A 380 -12.89 -11.44 -17.01
C VAL A 380 -12.40 -12.88 -16.90
N GLU A 381 -12.61 -13.69 -17.93
CA GLU A 381 -12.13 -15.08 -17.99
C GLU A 381 -10.61 -15.15 -18.18
N GLU A 382 -10.07 -14.44 -19.18
CA GLU A 382 -8.63 -14.44 -19.51
C GLU A 382 -7.77 -14.04 -18.33
N LEU A 383 -8.14 -12.96 -17.62
CA LEU A 383 -7.40 -12.42 -16.47
C LEU A 383 -7.86 -13.01 -15.13
N LYS A 384 -8.80 -13.95 -15.16
CA LYS A 384 -9.34 -14.61 -13.96
C LYS A 384 -9.79 -13.56 -12.92
N ILE A 385 -10.58 -12.57 -13.36
CA ILE A 385 -11.12 -11.54 -12.49
C ILE A 385 -12.24 -12.16 -11.65
N LYS A 386 -12.11 -12.14 -10.34
CA LYS A 386 -13.12 -12.69 -9.43
C LYS A 386 -14.26 -11.69 -9.28
N THR A 387 -15.32 -11.90 -10.03
CA THR A 387 -16.60 -11.15 -9.96
C THR A 387 -17.77 -12.11 -10.13
N SER A 388 -18.93 -11.81 -9.54
CA SER A 388 -20.13 -12.60 -9.70
C SER A 388 -20.89 -12.29 -11.01
N SER A 389 -20.67 -11.10 -11.58
CA SER A 389 -21.14 -10.69 -12.90
C SER A 389 -20.44 -9.41 -13.36
N ASN A 390 -20.55 -9.09 -14.67
CA ASN A 390 -20.01 -7.85 -15.24
C ASN A 390 -20.75 -6.58 -14.75
N ALA A 391 -21.97 -6.72 -14.24
CA ALA A 391 -22.80 -5.64 -13.71
C ALA A 391 -22.49 -5.27 -12.25
N VAL A 392 -21.62 -6.04 -11.56
CA VAL A 392 -21.21 -5.71 -10.18
C VAL A 392 -20.46 -4.39 -10.15
N LEU A 393 -20.74 -3.54 -9.16
CA LEU A 393 -20.01 -2.28 -8.97
C LEU A 393 -18.55 -2.58 -8.62
N ILE A 394 -17.62 -1.88 -9.29
CA ILE A 394 -16.19 -2.13 -9.14
C ILE A 394 -15.70 -1.95 -7.70
N LYS A 395 -16.32 -1.07 -6.92
CA LYS A 395 -15.97 -0.86 -5.50
C LYS A 395 -16.14 -2.10 -4.62
N ASN A 396 -16.95 -3.08 -5.06
CA ASN A 396 -17.21 -4.33 -4.33
C ASN A 396 -16.14 -5.40 -4.58
N LEU A 397 -15.20 -5.17 -5.51
CA LEU A 397 -14.11 -6.07 -5.81
C LEU A 397 -12.91 -5.83 -4.87
N SER A 398 -12.12 -6.88 -4.63
CA SER A 398 -10.82 -6.74 -3.97
C SER A 398 -9.85 -5.85 -4.77
N GLY A 399 -8.84 -5.28 -4.10
CA GLY A 399 -7.86 -4.41 -4.73
C GLY A 399 -7.17 -5.02 -5.95
N GLY A 400 -6.76 -6.27 -5.87
CA GLY A 400 -6.14 -6.99 -7.00
C GLY A 400 -7.10 -7.17 -8.19
N ASN A 401 -8.38 -7.47 -7.95
CA ASN A 401 -9.37 -7.58 -9.02
C ASN A 401 -9.71 -6.21 -9.64
N GLN A 402 -9.79 -5.14 -8.84
CA GLN A 402 -9.91 -3.77 -9.36
C GLN A 402 -8.75 -3.43 -10.29
N GLN A 403 -7.51 -3.78 -9.89
CA GLN A 403 -6.32 -3.51 -10.70
C GLN A 403 -6.35 -4.28 -12.02
N LYS A 404 -6.76 -5.55 -12.01
CA LYS A 404 -6.96 -6.34 -13.23
C LYS A 404 -7.98 -5.69 -14.17
N VAL A 405 -9.10 -5.16 -13.65
CA VAL A 405 -10.10 -4.42 -14.44
C VAL A 405 -9.49 -3.19 -15.09
N ILE A 406 -8.63 -2.43 -14.38
CA ILE A 406 -7.98 -1.25 -14.94
C ILE A 406 -6.96 -1.63 -16.01
N ILE A 407 -6.20 -2.71 -15.82
CA ILE A 407 -5.25 -3.19 -16.83
C ILE A 407 -6.01 -3.68 -18.07
N SER A 408 -7.08 -4.47 -17.89
CA SER A 408 -7.91 -4.95 -19.01
C SER A 408 -8.60 -3.82 -19.78
N ARG A 409 -8.89 -2.68 -19.14
CA ARG A 409 -9.35 -1.45 -19.81
C ARG A 409 -8.42 -1.04 -20.96
N TRP A 410 -7.14 -1.04 -20.69
CA TRP A 410 -6.12 -0.65 -21.66
C TRP A 410 -5.83 -1.74 -22.68
N MET A 411 -5.92 -3.01 -22.30
CA MET A 411 -5.88 -4.14 -23.23
C MET A 411 -7.05 -4.07 -24.22
N ALA A 412 -8.26 -3.82 -23.73
CA ALA A 412 -9.46 -3.68 -24.57
C ALA A 412 -9.35 -2.51 -25.54
N LYS A 413 -8.71 -1.40 -25.18
CA LYS A 413 -8.45 -0.27 -26.08
C LYS A 413 -7.38 -0.61 -27.14
N GLY A 414 -6.54 -1.63 -26.92
CA GLY A 414 -5.48 -2.01 -27.85
C GLY A 414 -4.29 -1.06 -27.85
N ILE A 415 -3.88 -0.61 -26.66
CA ILE A 415 -2.73 0.29 -26.51
C ILE A 415 -1.41 -0.41 -26.89
N LYS A 416 -0.40 0.41 -27.22
CA LYS A 416 0.95 -0.03 -27.55
C LYS A 416 2.00 0.39 -26.53
N LEU A 417 1.71 1.41 -25.72
CA LEU A 417 2.52 1.86 -24.58
C LEU A 417 1.64 1.93 -23.33
N LEU A 418 2.04 1.26 -22.27
CA LEU A 418 1.38 1.29 -20.96
C LEU A 418 2.32 1.90 -19.92
N ILE A 419 1.86 2.94 -19.25
CA ILE A 419 2.52 3.56 -18.12
C ILE A 419 1.81 3.11 -16.85
N LEU A 420 2.57 2.56 -15.90
CA LEU A 420 2.10 2.02 -14.64
C LEU A 420 2.77 2.80 -13.50
N ASP A 421 1.98 3.54 -12.74
CA ASP A 421 2.44 4.30 -11.58
C ASP A 421 1.99 3.59 -10.31
N GLU A 422 2.94 3.00 -9.57
CA GLU A 422 2.72 2.18 -8.37
C GLU A 422 1.67 1.06 -8.59
N PRO A 423 1.86 0.15 -9.57
CA PRO A 423 0.81 -0.76 -10.03
C PRO A 423 0.31 -1.75 -8.99
N THR A 424 1.07 -2.01 -7.94
CA THR A 424 0.71 -2.99 -6.91
C THR A 424 0.51 -2.37 -5.53
N ARG A 425 0.49 -1.04 -5.42
CA ARG A 425 0.25 -0.36 -4.16
C ARG A 425 -1.10 -0.70 -3.56
N GLY A 426 -1.10 -1.16 -2.30
CA GLY A 426 -2.31 -1.56 -1.58
C GLY A 426 -2.97 -2.83 -2.15
N ILE A 427 -2.19 -3.72 -2.73
CA ILE A 427 -2.60 -5.04 -3.23
C ILE A 427 -1.89 -6.12 -2.42
N ASP A 428 -2.56 -7.25 -2.19
CA ASP A 428 -1.98 -8.39 -1.50
C ASP A 428 -0.88 -9.09 -2.31
N VAL A 429 0.01 -9.82 -1.60
CA VAL A 429 1.21 -10.46 -2.19
C VAL A 429 0.88 -11.41 -3.35
N ASN A 430 -0.23 -12.17 -3.25
CA ASN A 430 -0.63 -13.10 -4.30
C ASN A 430 -1.12 -12.36 -5.54
N ALA A 431 -1.98 -11.37 -5.36
CA ALA A 431 -2.48 -10.55 -6.46
C ALA A 431 -1.34 -9.73 -7.09
N LYS A 432 -0.33 -9.29 -6.30
CA LYS A 432 0.88 -8.65 -6.81
C LYS A 432 1.62 -9.54 -7.81
N GLY A 433 1.86 -10.81 -7.46
CA GLY A 433 2.47 -11.77 -8.37
C GLY A 433 1.66 -12.04 -9.64
N GLU A 434 0.32 -11.98 -9.56
CA GLU A 434 -0.55 -12.10 -10.74
C GLU A 434 -0.46 -10.87 -11.66
N ILE A 435 -0.43 -9.66 -11.08
CA ILE A 435 -0.25 -8.41 -11.83
C ILE A 435 1.13 -8.39 -12.52
N HIS A 436 2.19 -8.80 -11.84
CA HIS A 436 3.53 -8.89 -12.44
C HIS A 436 3.56 -9.83 -13.65
N ARG A 437 2.93 -11.02 -13.54
CA ARG A 437 2.82 -11.95 -14.66
C ARG A 437 2.03 -11.35 -15.82
N LEU A 438 0.95 -10.62 -15.53
CA LEU A 438 0.15 -9.95 -16.54
C LEU A 438 0.96 -8.88 -17.29
N ILE A 439 1.69 -8.03 -16.57
CA ILE A 439 2.57 -7.01 -17.17
C ILE A 439 3.62 -7.65 -18.08
N LYS A 440 4.28 -8.70 -17.62
CA LYS A 440 5.26 -9.45 -18.44
C LYS A 440 4.63 -10.09 -19.68
N THR A 441 3.42 -10.61 -19.56
CA THR A 441 2.69 -11.18 -20.71
C THR A 441 2.34 -10.12 -21.74
N MET A 442 1.91 -8.92 -21.30
CA MET A 442 1.64 -7.78 -22.18
C MET A 442 2.91 -7.32 -22.91
N ALA A 443 4.04 -7.24 -22.22
CA ALA A 443 5.31 -6.89 -22.84
C ALA A 443 5.74 -7.90 -23.89
N LYS A 444 5.62 -9.21 -23.60
CA LYS A 444 5.87 -10.30 -24.56
C LYS A 444 4.94 -10.25 -25.78
N SER A 445 3.71 -9.78 -25.64
CA SER A 445 2.79 -9.57 -26.77
C SER A 445 3.12 -8.31 -27.59
N GLY A 446 4.16 -7.55 -27.21
CA GLY A 446 4.67 -6.38 -27.94
C GLY A 446 4.21 -5.02 -27.41
N VAL A 447 3.51 -4.98 -26.28
CA VAL A 447 3.19 -3.73 -25.58
C VAL A 447 4.45 -3.23 -24.89
N THR A 448 4.83 -1.98 -25.15
CA THR A 448 5.93 -1.29 -24.44
C THR A 448 5.42 -0.85 -23.08
N VAL A 449 6.22 -1.02 -22.02
CA VAL A 449 5.78 -0.73 -20.66
C VAL A 449 6.77 0.19 -19.94
N ILE A 450 6.26 1.18 -19.24
CA ILE A 450 7.01 1.99 -18.27
C ILE A 450 6.40 1.72 -16.90
N VAL A 451 7.22 1.24 -15.95
CA VAL A 451 6.79 0.97 -14.58
C VAL A 451 7.49 1.92 -13.63
N VAL A 452 6.72 2.62 -12.84
CA VAL A 452 7.20 3.43 -11.70
C VAL A 452 6.79 2.71 -10.42
N SER A 453 7.74 2.45 -9.53
CA SER A 453 7.43 1.92 -8.20
C SER A 453 8.41 2.46 -7.15
N SER A 454 7.90 2.66 -5.95
CA SER A 454 8.70 2.96 -4.75
C SER A 454 9.35 1.71 -4.17
N GLU A 455 8.79 0.53 -4.49
CA GLU A 455 9.35 -0.75 -4.11
C GLU A 455 10.45 -1.15 -5.09
N LEU A 456 11.71 -1.01 -4.68
CA LEU A 456 12.87 -1.31 -5.54
C LEU A 456 12.89 -2.76 -6.03
N GLU A 457 12.47 -3.72 -5.18
CA GLU A 457 12.31 -5.11 -5.58
C GLU A 457 11.31 -5.31 -6.72
N GLU A 458 10.18 -4.58 -6.69
CA GLU A 458 9.21 -4.64 -7.77
C GLU A 458 9.83 -4.19 -9.08
N VAL A 459 10.54 -3.07 -9.08
CA VAL A 459 11.21 -2.54 -10.26
C VAL A 459 12.26 -3.51 -10.78
N ILE A 460 13.12 -4.08 -9.90
CA ILE A 460 14.15 -5.05 -10.27
C ILE A 460 13.52 -6.32 -10.88
N ASN A 461 12.43 -6.81 -10.29
CA ASN A 461 11.79 -8.06 -10.71
C ASN A 461 10.99 -7.94 -12.01
N LEU A 462 10.42 -6.77 -12.29
CA LEU A 462 9.60 -6.54 -13.48
C LEU A 462 10.39 -6.09 -14.69
N SER A 463 11.36 -5.20 -14.50
CA SER A 463 11.97 -4.43 -15.59
C SER A 463 13.03 -5.21 -16.36
N ASP A 464 13.24 -4.84 -17.59
CA ASP A 464 14.36 -5.29 -18.42
C ASP A 464 15.56 -4.37 -18.24
N ARG A 465 15.29 -3.08 -17.94
CA ARG A 465 16.25 -2.01 -17.68
C ARG A 465 15.66 -1.02 -16.69
N ILE A 466 16.51 -0.38 -15.90
CA ILE A 466 16.07 0.57 -14.86
C ILE A 466 16.71 1.93 -15.11
N MET A 467 15.91 2.99 -15.09
CA MET A 467 16.33 4.38 -14.95
C MET A 467 16.22 4.79 -13.49
N VAL A 468 17.28 5.36 -12.93
CA VAL A 468 17.30 5.84 -11.54
C VAL A 468 17.09 7.34 -11.50
N MET A 469 16.10 7.80 -10.74
CA MET A 469 15.79 9.22 -10.54
C MET A 469 16.05 9.66 -9.09
N PHE A 470 16.58 10.87 -8.95
CA PHE A 470 16.72 11.52 -7.64
C PHE A 470 16.59 13.04 -7.80
N GLU A 471 15.80 13.67 -6.94
CA GLU A 471 15.53 15.13 -6.95
C GLU A 471 15.23 15.71 -8.34
N GLY A 472 14.36 15.03 -9.08
CA GLY A 472 13.93 15.46 -10.41
C GLY A 472 14.94 15.27 -11.53
N ASN A 473 16.08 14.60 -11.30
CA ASN A 473 17.11 14.33 -12.28
C ASN A 473 17.27 12.85 -12.56
N CYS A 474 17.64 12.48 -13.78
CA CYS A 474 18.11 11.13 -14.10
C CYS A 474 19.56 10.98 -13.63
N LYS A 475 19.81 10.02 -12.73
CA LYS A 475 21.15 9.73 -12.20
C LYS A 475 21.88 8.67 -13.01
N GLY A 476 21.16 7.85 -13.76
CA GLY A 476 21.76 6.83 -14.61
C GLY A 476 20.80 5.72 -14.99
N PHE A 477 21.33 4.76 -15.75
CA PHE A 477 20.62 3.56 -16.18
C PHE A 477 21.33 2.31 -15.71
N VAL A 478 20.56 1.28 -15.39
CA VAL A 478 21.08 -0.07 -15.12
C VAL A 478 20.52 -1.00 -16.19
N ASP A 479 21.38 -1.45 -17.09
CA ASP A 479 21.03 -2.32 -18.21
C ASP A 479 21.15 -3.81 -17.85
N ASP A 480 22.07 -4.17 -16.95
CA ASP A 480 22.20 -5.54 -16.44
C ASP A 480 21.64 -5.63 -15.03
N LEU A 481 20.57 -6.37 -14.91
CA LEU A 481 19.86 -6.56 -13.63
C LEU A 481 20.20 -7.90 -12.95
N GLN A 482 21.19 -8.67 -13.48
CA GLN A 482 21.61 -9.92 -12.84
C GLN A 482 22.39 -9.63 -11.56
N GLY A 483 21.87 -10.13 -10.43
CA GLY A 483 22.50 -9.91 -9.14
C GLY A 483 22.40 -8.48 -8.60
N LEU A 484 21.64 -7.61 -9.25
CA LEU A 484 21.39 -6.25 -8.79
C LEU A 484 20.65 -6.25 -7.45
N MET A 485 21.21 -5.54 -6.47
CA MET A 485 20.63 -5.38 -5.15
C MET A 485 19.98 -3.99 -5.02
N GLN A 486 19.08 -3.82 -4.05
CA GLN A 486 18.44 -2.54 -3.78
C GLN A 486 19.47 -1.45 -3.43
N GLU A 487 20.53 -1.82 -2.69
CA GLU A 487 21.62 -0.93 -2.29
C GLU A 487 22.39 -0.35 -3.49
N ASP A 488 22.48 -1.09 -4.59
CA ASP A 488 23.16 -0.60 -5.80
C ASP A 488 22.36 0.51 -6.46
N ILE A 489 21.03 0.38 -6.51
CA ILE A 489 20.14 1.44 -7.02
C ILE A 489 20.21 2.67 -6.11
N LEU A 490 20.18 2.48 -4.78
CA LEU A 490 20.30 3.58 -3.82
C LEU A 490 21.65 4.29 -3.94
N ARG A 491 22.75 3.55 -4.18
CA ARG A 491 24.07 4.13 -4.42
C ARG A 491 24.08 5.02 -5.67
N ILE A 492 23.46 4.58 -6.78
CA ILE A 492 23.33 5.38 -8.00
C ILE A 492 22.50 6.64 -7.74
N ALA A 493 21.41 6.53 -6.97
CA ALA A 493 20.55 7.66 -6.64
C ALA A 493 21.28 8.76 -5.84
N LEU A 494 22.22 8.38 -4.97
CA LEU A 494 22.92 9.30 -4.05
C LEU A 494 24.23 9.85 -4.63
N GLN A 495 24.70 9.37 -5.77
CA GLN A 495 25.80 9.95 -6.54
C GLN A 495 25.31 11.11 -7.43
#